data_5fdcb45f95d514c1ca97883a7e1cdeff
#
_entry.id   5fdcb45f95d514c1ca97883a7e1cdeff
#
_cell.length_a   1.000
_cell.length_b   1.000
_cell.length_c   1.000
_cell.angle_alpha   90.00
_cell.angle_beta   90.00
_cell.angle_gamma   90.00
#
_symmetry.space_group_name_H-M   'P 1'
#
loop_
_entity.id
_entity.type
_entity.pdbx_description
1 polymer ?
#
loop_
_entity_poly.entity_id
_entity_poly.type
_entity_poly.pdbx_seq_one_letter_code
_entity_poly.pdbx_strand_id
1 'polypeptide(L)'
;MAKKRDVLDTEGLTFLEDGEVLYDSLYLLSETDEKGIIIYANDLFCKLAGYKREELIGEPHNIVRHPDMPRIAFKGLWDDVQSKGFWMGFVKNRRKDMGVYWVYATAIRKEDKNGNITYLSIRTKPGRNDVEKYSKLYSELGSLY
;
A
#
# COMPACT_ATOMS: atom_id res chain seq x y z
N MET A 1 -25.66 -17.98 10.90
CA MET A 1 -25.57 -16.97 9.84
C MET A 1 -24.17 -16.87 9.30
N ALA A 2 -23.85 -17.79 8.42
CA ALA A 2 -22.51 -17.88 7.83
C ALA A 2 -22.09 -16.61 7.10
N LYS A 3 -23.04 -15.84 6.59
CA LYS A 3 -22.76 -14.68 5.75
C LYS A 3 -22.09 -13.52 6.46
N LYS A 4 -22.21 -13.40 7.80
CA LYS A 4 -21.54 -12.32 8.54
C LYS A 4 -20.02 -12.44 8.50
N ARG A 5 -19.48 -13.65 8.30
CA ARG A 5 -18.04 -13.87 8.24
C ARG A 5 -17.43 -13.38 6.91
N ASP A 6 -18.25 -13.24 5.87
CA ASP A 6 -17.81 -12.81 4.56
C ASP A 6 -17.91 -11.30 4.35
N VAL A 7 -18.50 -10.58 5.32
CA VAL A 7 -18.62 -9.13 5.26
C VAL A 7 -17.33 -8.52 5.83
N LEU A 8 -16.64 -7.76 5.01
CA LEU A 8 -15.45 -7.05 5.43
C LEU A 8 -15.83 -5.90 6.37
N ASP A 9 -15.02 -5.71 7.40
CA ASP A 9 -15.18 -4.58 8.31
C ASP A 9 -14.82 -3.29 7.57
N THR A 10 -15.78 -2.35 7.51
CA THR A 10 -15.59 -1.05 6.87
C THR A 10 -15.70 0.09 7.88
N GLU A 11 -15.77 -0.21 9.17
CA GLU A 11 -15.86 0.81 10.21
C GLU A 11 -14.65 1.76 10.13
N GLY A 12 -14.92 3.06 10.22
CA GLY A 12 -13.87 4.09 10.12
C GLY A 12 -13.48 4.45 8.70
N LEU A 13 -14.08 3.81 7.69
CA LEU A 13 -13.84 4.16 6.30
C LEU A 13 -14.96 5.05 5.77
N THR A 14 -14.57 6.03 4.93
CA THR A 14 -15.53 6.90 4.23
C THR A 14 -15.35 6.69 2.73
N PHE A 15 -16.40 6.25 2.06
CA PHE A 15 -16.39 5.98 0.62
C PHE A 15 -16.92 7.21 -0.13
N LEU A 16 -16.08 7.83 -0.96
CA LEU A 16 -16.44 8.98 -1.76
C LEU A 16 -17.03 8.56 -3.10
N GLU A 17 -17.81 9.44 -3.73
CA GLU A 17 -18.45 9.16 -5.01
C GLU A 17 -17.45 8.91 -6.15
N ASP A 18 -16.27 9.54 -6.07
CA ASP A 18 -15.22 9.37 -7.09
C ASP A 18 -14.44 8.05 -6.94
N GLY A 19 -14.77 7.24 -5.95
CA GLY A 19 -14.11 5.98 -5.68
C GLY A 19 -12.98 6.06 -4.66
N GLU A 20 -12.63 7.25 -4.20
CA GLU A 20 -11.62 7.37 -3.15
C GLU A 20 -12.19 6.94 -1.81
N VAL A 21 -11.37 6.25 -1.01
CA VAL A 21 -11.74 5.82 0.34
C VAL A 21 -10.85 6.54 1.34
N LEU A 22 -11.48 7.26 2.25
CA LEU A 22 -10.81 7.96 3.34
C LEU A 22 -10.84 7.11 4.60
N TYR A 23 -9.87 7.31 5.46
CA TYR A 23 -9.74 6.52 6.69
C TYR A 23 -9.15 7.37 7.81
N ASP A 24 -9.50 6.99 9.05
CA ASP A 24 -9.01 7.63 10.27
C ASP A 24 -8.14 6.64 11.04
N SER A 25 -6.96 6.38 10.54
CA SER A 25 -6.19 5.30 11.11
C SER A 25 -4.73 5.65 11.24
N LEU A 26 -4.06 5.01 12.19
CA LEU A 26 -2.70 5.35 12.53
C LEU A 26 -1.72 4.73 11.55
N TYR A 27 -1.66 3.39 11.48
CA TYR A 27 -0.61 2.74 10.72
C TYR A 27 -1.12 1.52 9.97
N LEU A 28 -0.79 1.47 8.68
CA LEU A 28 -0.97 0.26 7.88
C LEU A 28 0.40 -0.40 7.77
N LEU A 29 0.51 -1.61 8.31
CA LEU A 29 1.77 -2.34 8.35
C LEU A 29 1.71 -3.58 7.47
N SER A 30 2.75 -3.79 6.69
CA SER A 30 2.95 -5.04 5.97
C SER A 30 4.44 -5.35 5.89
N GLU A 31 4.74 -6.62 5.71
CA GLU A 31 6.10 -7.08 5.50
C GLU A 31 6.09 -8.05 4.33
N THR A 32 7.12 -7.96 3.48
CA THR A 32 7.30 -8.88 2.36
C THR A 32 8.62 -9.61 2.53
N ASP A 33 8.71 -10.76 1.85
CA ASP A 33 10.00 -11.43 1.72
C ASP A 33 10.88 -10.68 0.70
N GLU A 34 12.05 -11.24 0.42
CA GLU A 34 13.01 -10.67 -0.51
C GLU A 34 12.45 -10.50 -1.93
N LYS A 35 11.48 -11.32 -2.30
CA LYS A 35 10.85 -11.29 -3.62
C LYS A 35 9.66 -10.36 -3.72
N GLY A 36 9.29 -9.70 -2.60
CA GLY A 36 8.13 -8.83 -2.57
C GLY A 36 6.81 -9.54 -2.29
N ILE A 37 6.86 -10.80 -1.84
CA ILE A 37 5.66 -11.56 -1.48
C ILE A 37 5.26 -11.20 -0.04
N ILE A 38 3.99 -10.89 0.18
CA ILE A 38 3.47 -10.48 1.48
C ILE A 38 3.52 -11.66 2.45
N ILE A 39 4.21 -11.46 3.59
CA ILE A 39 4.32 -12.44 4.66
C ILE A 39 3.63 -11.97 5.95
N TYR A 40 3.31 -10.69 6.04
CA TYR A 40 2.61 -10.10 7.18
C TYR A 40 1.76 -8.92 6.73
N ALA A 41 0.57 -8.80 7.28
CA ALA A 41 -0.33 -7.66 7.06
C ALA A 41 -1.12 -7.44 8.34
N ASN A 42 -1.11 -6.21 8.87
CA ASN A 42 -1.91 -5.93 10.06
C ASN A 42 -3.40 -5.75 9.70
N ASP A 43 -4.26 -5.75 10.72
CA ASP A 43 -5.71 -5.70 10.51
C ASP A 43 -6.13 -4.46 9.73
N LEU A 44 -5.51 -3.33 10.02
CA LEU A 44 -5.85 -2.08 9.36
C LEU A 44 -5.53 -2.11 7.87
N PHE A 45 -4.39 -2.69 7.49
CA PHE A 45 -4.05 -2.83 6.09
C PHE A 45 -5.07 -3.70 5.36
N CYS A 46 -5.44 -4.84 5.96
CA CYS A 46 -6.47 -5.72 5.38
C CYS A 46 -7.79 -4.97 5.20
N LYS A 47 -8.22 -4.24 6.22
CA LYS A 47 -9.45 -3.46 6.20
C LYS A 47 -9.45 -2.41 5.09
N LEU A 48 -8.39 -1.60 5.01
CA LEU A 48 -8.31 -0.53 4.02
C LEU A 48 -8.14 -1.08 2.61
N ALA A 49 -7.38 -2.16 2.44
CA ALA A 49 -7.21 -2.81 1.14
C ALA A 49 -8.45 -3.58 0.68
N GLY A 50 -9.36 -3.90 1.62
CA GLY A 50 -10.58 -4.62 1.30
C GLY A 50 -10.37 -6.10 1.03
N TYR A 51 -9.26 -6.67 1.48
CA TYR A 51 -8.95 -8.08 1.35
C TYR A 51 -8.95 -8.76 2.72
N LYS A 52 -9.30 -10.03 2.74
CA LYS A 52 -9.06 -10.88 3.90
C LYS A 52 -7.55 -11.13 4.01
N ARG A 53 -7.05 -11.38 5.24
CA ARG A 53 -5.61 -11.64 5.42
C ARG A 53 -5.13 -12.81 4.57
N GLU A 54 -5.90 -13.90 4.52
CA GLU A 54 -5.56 -15.06 3.71
C GLU A 54 -5.53 -14.79 2.21
N GLU A 55 -6.18 -13.72 1.75
CA GLU A 55 -6.10 -13.30 0.36
C GLU A 55 -4.83 -12.50 0.05
N LEU A 56 -4.25 -11.87 1.07
CA LEU A 56 -3.04 -11.04 0.92
C LEU A 56 -1.76 -11.83 1.13
N ILE A 57 -1.73 -12.68 2.17
CA ILE A 57 -0.52 -13.45 2.48
C ILE A 57 -0.21 -14.41 1.34
N GLY A 58 1.02 -14.36 0.86
CA GLY A 58 1.46 -15.19 -0.26
C GLY A 58 1.32 -14.51 -1.62
N GLU A 59 0.71 -13.33 -1.67
CA GLU A 59 0.56 -12.57 -2.91
C GLU A 59 1.66 -11.51 -3.04
N PRO A 60 2.06 -11.15 -4.28
CA PRO A 60 2.95 -10.00 -4.47
C PRO A 60 2.29 -8.73 -3.97
N HIS A 61 3.08 -7.82 -3.40
CA HIS A 61 2.55 -6.59 -2.84
C HIS A 61 1.84 -5.70 -3.87
N ASN A 62 2.13 -5.90 -5.16
CA ASN A 62 1.46 -5.15 -6.23
C ASN A 62 -0.04 -5.45 -6.36
N ILE A 63 -0.55 -6.41 -5.58
CA ILE A 63 -2.00 -6.71 -5.54
C ILE A 63 -2.83 -5.45 -5.18
N VAL A 64 -2.26 -4.53 -4.38
CA VAL A 64 -2.93 -3.28 -3.98
C VAL A 64 -2.47 -2.08 -4.81
N ARG A 65 -1.60 -2.28 -5.78
CA ARG A 65 -1.06 -1.19 -6.59
C ARG A 65 -2.10 -0.65 -7.55
N HIS A 66 -2.29 0.68 -7.56
CA HIS A 66 -3.16 1.32 -8.54
C HIS A 66 -2.46 1.39 -9.89
N PRO A 67 -3.18 1.13 -11.01
CA PRO A 67 -2.56 1.19 -12.35
C PRO A 67 -2.01 2.56 -12.74
N ASP A 68 -2.53 3.64 -12.14
CA ASP A 68 -2.07 5.00 -12.43
C ASP A 68 -0.72 5.33 -11.79
N MET A 69 -0.22 4.47 -10.89
CA MET A 69 1.11 4.69 -10.33
C MET A 69 2.17 4.51 -11.42
N PRO A 70 3.02 5.53 -11.65
CA PRO A 70 4.04 5.43 -12.71
C PRO A 70 5.11 4.41 -12.33
N ARG A 71 5.59 3.69 -13.33
CA ARG A 71 6.63 2.66 -13.13
C ARG A 71 7.89 3.25 -12.52
N ILE A 72 8.22 4.50 -12.86
CA ILE A 72 9.42 5.15 -12.36
C ILE A 72 9.37 5.36 -10.85
N ALA A 73 8.18 5.53 -10.27
CA ALA A 73 8.04 5.64 -8.81
C ALA A 73 8.42 4.34 -8.12
N PHE A 74 8.03 3.20 -8.68
CA PHE A 74 8.41 1.90 -8.12
C PHE A 74 9.86 1.55 -8.36
N LYS A 75 10.41 1.94 -9.50
CA LYS A 75 11.84 1.78 -9.75
C LYS A 75 12.65 2.57 -8.73
N GLY A 76 12.24 3.81 -8.45
CA GLY A 76 12.90 4.62 -7.43
C GLY A 76 12.80 4.00 -6.04
N LEU A 77 11.65 3.42 -5.70
CA LEU A 77 11.46 2.70 -4.44
C LEU A 77 12.46 1.55 -4.31
N TRP A 78 12.50 0.66 -5.30
CA TRP A 78 13.39 -0.50 -5.24
C TRP A 78 14.86 -0.11 -5.25
N ASP A 79 15.25 0.88 -6.06
CA ASP A 79 16.62 1.38 -6.11
C ASP A 79 17.05 1.93 -4.74
N ASP A 80 16.19 2.73 -4.10
CA ASP A 80 16.49 3.33 -2.80
C ASP A 80 16.52 2.30 -1.67
N VAL A 81 15.55 1.39 -1.64
CA VAL A 81 15.49 0.36 -0.59
C VAL A 81 16.73 -0.54 -0.67
N GLN A 82 17.16 -0.89 -1.87
CA GLN A 82 18.32 -1.73 -2.05
C GLN A 82 19.63 -1.01 -1.76
N SER A 83 19.77 0.24 -2.18
CA SER A 83 21.02 0.98 -2.04
C SER A 83 21.14 1.74 -0.71
N LYS A 84 20.03 2.30 -0.20
CA LYS A 84 20.03 3.11 1.02
C LYS A 84 19.43 2.39 2.22
N GLY A 85 18.69 1.32 2.00
CA GLY A 85 18.00 0.58 3.05
C GLY A 85 16.62 1.10 3.40
N PHE A 86 16.18 2.20 2.79
CA PHE A 86 14.84 2.76 3.02
C PHE A 86 14.38 3.60 1.83
N TRP A 87 13.07 3.82 1.79
CA TRP A 87 12.42 4.72 0.85
C TRP A 87 11.19 5.33 1.52
N MET A 88 10.89 6.58 1.20
CA MET A 88 9.67 7.26 1.66
C MET A 88 8.99 7.93 0.47
N GLY A 89 7.66 7.87 0.42
CA GLY A 89 6.94 8.52 -0.65
C GLY A 89 5.43 8.30 -0.60
N PHE A 90 4.73 8.99 -1.48
CA PHE A 90 3.28 8.90 -1.58
C PHE A 90 2.91 7.82 -2.58
N VAL A 91 1.93 6.98 -2.23
CA VAL A 91 1.52 5.86 -3.06
C VAL A 91 0.00 5.87 -3.19
N LYS A 92 -0.47 5.72 -4.41
CA LYS A 92 -1.88 5.51 -4.74
C LYS A 92 -2.13 4.03 -4.86
N ASN A 93 -3.07 3.52 -4.08
CA ASN A 93 -3.40 2.11 -4.05
C ASN A 93 -4.84 1.87 -4.48
N ARG A 94 -5.14 0.63 -4.81
CA ARG A 94 -6.49 0.20 -5.21
C ARG A 94 -6.95 -0.92 -4.29
N ARG A 95 -8.20 -0.79 -3.81
CA ARG A 95 -8.87 -1.81 -3.02
C ARG A 95 -9.37 -2.95 -3.91
N LYS A 96 -9.71 -4.06 -3.28
CA LYS A 96 -10.33 -5.19 -3.99
C LYS A 96 -11.62 -4.77 -4.69
N ASP A 97 -12.41 -3.86 -4.09
CA ASP A 97 -13.67 -3.36 -4.65
C ASP A 97 -13.47 -2.26 -5.68
N MET A 98 -12.23 -2.00 -6.09
CA MET A 98 -11.82 -0.97 -7.05
C MET A 98 -11.81 0.45 -6.49
N GLY A 99 -12.08 0.62 -5.21
CA GLY A 99 -11.89 1.91 -4.54
C GLY A 99 -10.41 2.29 -4.47
N VAL A 100 -10.15 3.56 -4.25
CA VAL A 100 -8.80 4.14 -4.28
C VAL A 100 -8.47 4.72 -2.92
N TYR A 101 -7.24 4.48 -2.46
CA TYR A 101 -6.75 5.12 -1.25
C TYR A 101 -5.30 5.53 -1.41
N TRP A 102 -4.94 6.61 -0.73
CA TRP A 102 -3.58 7.14 -0.74
C TRP A 102 -2.90 6.89 0.60
N VAL A 103 -1.60 6.62 0.54
CA VAL A 103 -0.78 6.46 1.73
C VAL A 103 0.52 7.25 1.58
N TYR A 104 1.08 7.67 2.72
CA TYR A 104 2.49 8.06 2.80
C TYR A 104 3.24 6.86 3.35
N ALA A 105 4.10 6.28 2.55
CA ALA A 105 4.73 5.00 2.85
C ALA A 105 6.20 5.18 3.21
N THR A 106 6.64 4.42 4.21
CA THR A 106 8.06 4.26 4.54
C THR A 106 8.38 2.78 4.40
N ALA A 107 9.23 2.44 3.45
CA ALA A 107 9.69 1.07 3.23
C ALA A 107 11.11 0.92 3.79
N ILE A 108 11.33 -0.14 4.58
CA ILE A 108 12.59 -0.37 5.28
C ILE A 108 13.07 -1.78 4.96
N ARG A 109 14.32 -1.89 4.53
CA ARG A 109 14.98 -3.17 4.34
C ARG A 109 15.46 -3.68 5.69
N LYS A 110 15.10 -4.91 6.02
CA LYS A 110 15.53 -5.59 7.25
C LYS A 110 16.36 -6.81 6.88
N GLU A 111 17.38 -7.06 7.66
CA GLU A 111 18.20 -8.27 7.53
C GLU A 111 18.34 -8.90 8.89
N ASP A 112 18.01 -10.18 9.00
CA ASP A 112 18.14 -10.91 10.25
C ASP A 112 19.58 -11.43 10.43
N LYS A 113 19.85 -12.04 11.56
CA LYS A 113 21.19 -12.58 11.88
C LYS A 113 21.63 -13.70 10.95
N ASN A 114 20.71 -14.30 10.22
CA ASN A 114 21.00 -15.37 9.25
C ASN A 114 21.13 -14.84 7.81
N GLY A 115 21.07 -13.54 7.63
CA GLY A 115 21.16 -12.92 6.30
C GLY A 115 19.86 -12.89 5.51
N ASN A 116 18.72 -13.28 6.13
CA ASN A 116 17.42 -13.22 5.46
C ASN A 116 16.93 -11.79 5.37
N ILE A 117 16.54 -11.37 4.17
CA ILE A 117 16.09 -10.02 3.91
C ILE A 117 14.58 -9.99 3.80
N THR A 118 13.97 -9.01 4.49
CA THR A 118 12.56 -8.68 4.35
C THR A 118 12.40 -7.18 4.20
N TYR A 119 11.24 -6.74 3.71
CA TYR A 119 10.93 -5.33 3.56
C TYR A 119 9.70 -5.01 4.39
N LEU A 120 9.87 -4.12 5.38
CA LEU A 120 8.77 -3.64 6.22
C LEU A 120 8.22 -2.35 5.61
N SER A 121 6.91 -2.26 5.48
CA SER A 121 6.26 -1.04 5.03
C SER A 121 5.37 -0.50 6.13
N ILE A 122 5.60 0.75 6.48
CA ILE A 122 4.80 1.50 7.46
C ILE A 122 4.11 2.62 6.68
N ARG A 123 2.79 2.67 6.72
CA ARG A 123 2.03 3.64 5.94
C ARG A 123 1.11 4.43 6.84
N THR A 124 1.01 5.74 6.56
CA THR A 124 0.15 6.67 7.28
C THR A 124 -0.73 7.43 6.30
N LYS A 125 -1.75 8.09 6.83
CA LYS A 125 -2.65 8.93 6.04
C LYS A 125 -1.91 10.19 5.59
N PRO A 126 -1.86 10.48 4.27
CA PRO A 126 -1.27 11.74 3.78
C PRO A 126 -2.24 12.90 3.94
N GLY A 127 -1.71 14.13 3.91
CA GLY A 127 -2.53 15.34 3.87
C GLY A 127 -3.21 15.51 2.52
N ARG A 128 -4.35 16.24 2.50
CA ARG A 128 -5.09 16.44 1.24
C ARG A 128 -4.28 17.21 0.19
N ASN A 129 -3.51 18.20 0.61
CA ASN A 129 -2.67 18.96 -0.31
C ASN A 129 -1.64 18.07 -1.00
N ASP A 130 -1.07 17.12 -0.25
CA ASP A 130 -0.09 16.17 -0.80
C ASP A 130 -0.75 15.22 -1.77
N VAL A 131 -1.96 14.73 -1.47
CA VAL A 131 -2.71 13.86 -2.37
C VAL A 131 -2.99 14.57 -3.69
N GLU A 132 -3.44 15.82 -3.65
CA GLU A 132 -3.72 16.60 -4.86
C GLU A 132 -2.45 16.81 -5.70
N LYS A 133 -1.36 17.18 -5.04
CA LYS A 133 -0.07 17.42 -5.70
C LYS A 133 0.46 16.16 -6.38
N TYR A 134 0.48 15.05 -5.68
CA TYR A 134 1.04 13.80 -6.22
C TYR A 134 0.09 13.11 -7.20
N SER A 135 -1.22 13.29 -7.05
CA SER A 135 -2.19 12.81 -8.03
C SER A 135 -1.90 13.43 -9.40
N LYS A 136 -1.68 14.75 -9.42
CA LYS A 136 -1.34 15.47 -10.66
C LYS A 136 0.03 15.06 -11.17
N LEU A 137 1.04 15.02 -10.30
CA LEU A 137 2.41 14.67 -10.69
C LEU A 137 2.47 13.27 -11.29
N TYR A 138 1.85 12.29 -10.64
CA TYR A 138 1.90 10.90 -11.12
C TYR A 138 1.11 10.72 -12.42
N SER A 139 0.02 11.46 -12.60
CA SER A 139 -0.71 11.48 -13.86
C SER A 139 0.17 11.98 -15.00
N GLU A 140 0.92 13.05 -14.77
CA GLU A 140 1.83 13.60 -15.76
C GLU A 140 2.99 12.65 -16.08
N LEU A 141 3.59 12.04 -15.03
CA LEU A 141 4.68 11.08 -15.21
C LEU A 141 4.21 9.80 -15.91
N GLY A 142 3.02 9.34 -15.58
CA GLY A 142 2.45 8.15 -16.21
C GLY A 142 2.20 8.30 -17.70
N SER A 143 1.95 9.53 -18.18
CA SER A 143 1.78 9.79 -19.61
C SER A 143 3.10 9.81 -20.38
N LEU A 144 4.23 9.94 -19.68
CA LEU A 144 5.57 9.95 -20.28
C LEU A 144 6.25 8.59 -20.26
N TYR A 145 5.89 7.77 -19.30
CA TYR A 145 6.51 6.46 -19.07
C TYR A 145 5.43 5.41 -18.92
#